data_0f100e298b015696c2077c91c9c6e3d6
#
_entry.id   0f100e298b015696c2077c91c9c6e3d6
#
_cell.length_a   1.000
_cell.length_b   1.000
_cell.length_c   1.000
_cell.angle_alpha   90.00
_cell.angle_beta   90.00
_cell.angle_gamma   90.00
#
_symmetry.space_group_name_H-M   'P 1'
#
loop_
_entity.id
_entity.type
_entity.pdbx_description
1 polymer ?
#
loop_
_entity_poly.entity_id
_entity_poly.type
_entity_poly.pdbx_seq_one_letter_code
_entity_poly.pdbx_strand_id
1 'polypeptide(L)'
;MMRYIVVIWFCLLSMLYSCVLYAEDANAQQYQDSILKIAHAMPNTLVRLTYLRDMAYRHQYPPYNKTFSTALYEEACAQKNVTYENQGAYYLASCYDKLHDPD
;
A
#
# COMPACT_ATOMS: atom_id res chain seq x y z
N MET A 1 -33.74 3.17 34.09
CA MET A 1 -33.89 2.49 32.80
C MET A 1 -33.31 3.28 31.61
N MET A 2 -33.47 4.58 31.56
CA MET A 2 -32.91 5.40 30.47
C MET A 2 -31.37 5.35 30.38
N ARG A 3 -30.66 5.20 31.51
CA ARG A 3 -29.19 5.14 31.51
C ARG A 3 -28.62 3.95 30.76
N TYR A 4 -29.29 2.81 30.81
CA TYR A 4 -28.82 1.58 30.16
C TYR A 4 -28.98 1.66 28.65
N ILE A 5 -30.02 2.28 28.16
CA ILE A 5 -30.27 2.46 26.73
C ILE A 5 -29.18 3.35 26.11
N VAL A 6 -28.79 4.43 26.78
CA VAL A 6 -27.74 5.34 26.31
C VAL A 6 -26.38 4.62 26.23
N VAL A 7 -26.04 3.81 27.24
CA VAL A 7 -24.78 3.05 27.27
C VAL A 7 -24.74 2.03 26.14
N ILE A 8 -25.86 1.33 25.90
CA ILE A 8 -25.95 0.34 24.82
C ILE A 8 -25.78 1.01 23.45
N TRP A 9 -26.38 2.18 23.24
CA TRP A 9 -26.23 2.96 22.02
C TRP A 9 -24.78 3.40 21.81
N PHE A 10 -24.12 3.83 22.86
CA PHE A 10 -22.72 4.25 22.81
C PHE A 10 -21.81 3.10 22.44
N CYS A 11 -22.04 1.90 22.99
CA CYS A 11 -21.27 0.69 22.65
C CYS A 11 -21.49 0.28 21.20
N LEU A 12 -22.72 0.33 20.70
CA LEU A 12 -23.04 0.01 19.33
C LEU A 12 -22.37 0.97 18.33
N LEU A 13 -22.39 2.27 18.65
CA LEU A 13 -21.71 3.28 17.81
C LEU A 13 -20.21 3.07 17.78
N SER A 14 -19.60 2.73 18.91
CA SER A 14 -18.16 2.45 18.99
C SER A 14 -17.79 1.22 18.17
N MET A 15 -18.60 0.18 18.22
CA MET A 15 -18.37 -1.04 17.43
C MET A 15 -18.49 -0.77 15.93
N LEU A 16 -19.50 -0.01 15.51
CA LEU A 16 -19.66 0.36 14.11
C LEU A 16 -18.47 1.18 13.60
N TYR A 17 -17.99 2.10 14.40
CA TYR A 17 -16.84 2.93 14.04
C TYR A 17 -15.57 2.10 13.87
N SER A 18 -15.33 1.15 14.77
CA SER A 18 -14.20 0.24 14.69
C SER A 18 -14.27 -0.65 13.45
N CYS A 19 -15.46 -1.14 13.11
CA CYS A 19 -15.67 -1.96 11.92
C CYS A 19 -15.38 -1.19 10.62
N VAL A 20 -15.75 0.09 10.54
CA VAL A 20 -15.50 0.93 9.38
C VAL A 20 -13.99 1.15 9.19
N LEU A 21 -13.24 1.45 10.25
CA LEU A 21 -11.79 1.61 10.17
C LEU A 21 -11.10 0.32 9.74
N TYR A 22 -11.55 -0.82 10.27
CA TYR A 22 -11.02 -2.13 9.91
C TYR A 22 -11.28 -2.47 8.45
N ALA A 23 -12.45 -2.11 7.94
CA ALA A 23 -12.79 -2.34 6.53
C ALA A 23 -11.94 -1.51 5.58
N GLU A 24 -11.62 -0.26 5.92
CA GLU A 24 -10.75 0.59 5.11
C GLU A 24 -9.34 0.02 5.02
N ASP A 25 -8.75 -0.41 6.14
CA ASP A 25 -7.42 -1.02 6.16
C ASP A 25 -7.42 -2.34 5.39
N ALA A 26 -8.45 -3.17 5.56
CA ALA A 26 -8.57 -4.43 4.83
C ALA A 26 -8.71 -4.19 3.33
N ASN A 27 -9.48 -3.18 2.91
CA ASN A 27 -9.64 -2.83 1.50
C ASN A 27 -8.33 -2.34 0.88
N ALA A 28 -7.55 -1.52 1.61
CA ALA A 28 -6.26 -1.05 1.14
C ALA A 28 -5.28 -2.22 0.97
N GLN A 29 -5.24 -3.14 1.92
CA GLN A 29 -4.38 -4.31 1.86
C GLN A 29 -4.81 -5.24 0.71
N GLN A 30 -6.11 -5.46 0.54
CA GLN A 30 -6.64 -6.28 -0.54
C GLN A 30 -6.30 -5.69 -1.91
N TYR A 31 -6.38 -4.38 -2.06
CA TYR A 31 -6.00 -3.69 -3.29
C TYR A 31 -4.52 -3.91 -3.60
N GLN A 32 -3.64 -3.71 -2.62
CA GLN A 32 -2.20 -3.91 -2.77
C GLN A 32 -1.88 -5.35 -3.16
N ASP A 33 -2.49 -6.31 -2.48
CA ASP A 33 -2.29 -7.73 -2.75
C ASP A 33 -2.74 -8.10 -4.17
N SER A 34 -3.85 -7.56 -4.64
CA SER A 34 -4.36 -7.82 -5.99
C SER A 34 -3.42 -7.26 -7.07
N ILE A 35 -2.86 -6.07 -6.86
CA ILE A 35 -1.89 -5.47 -7.79
C ILE A 35 -0.61 -6.31 -7.84
N LEU A 36 -0.08 -6.72 -6.70
CA LEU A 36 1.12 -7.56 -6.64
C LEU A 36 0.87 -8.92 -7.29
N LYS A 37 -0.31 -9.50 -7.10
CA LYS A 37 -0.68 -10.76 -7.73
C LYS A 37 -0.72 -10.64 -9.25
N ILE A 38 -1.26 -9.54 -9.78
CA ILE A 38 -1.27 -9.28 -11.21
C ILE A 38 0.17 -9.16 -11.74
N ALA A 39 1.02 -8.43 -11.04
CA ALA A 39 2.42 -8.26 -11.43
C ALA A 39 3.16 -9.60 -11.46
N HIS A 40 3.00 -10.43 -10.43
CA HIS A 40 3.67 -11.73 -10.36
C HIS A 40 3.16 -12.72 -11.41
N ALA A 41 1.94 -12.55 -11.90
CA ALA A 41 1.38 -13.39 -12.95
C ALA A 41 1.88 -13.02 -14.36
N MET A 42 2.54 -11.87 -14.51
CA MET A 42 3.06 -11.44 -15.81
C MET A 42 4.29 -12.27 -16.20
N PRO A 43 4.26 -12.97 -17.36
CA PRO A 43 5.40 -13.80 -17.76
C PRO A 43 6.59 -13.01 -18.27
N ASN A 44 6.37 -11.79 -18.81
CA ASN A 44 7.44 -10.95 -19.34
C ASN A 44 8.01 -10.10 -18.19
N THR A 45 9.32 -10.27 -17.94
CA THR A 45 10.00 -9.63 -16.84
C THR A 45 10.06 -8.11 -16.99
N LEU A 46 10.23 -7.60 -18.19
CA LEU A 46 10.27 -6.15 -18.44
C LEU A 46 8.88 -5.53 -18.27
N VAL A 47 7.84 -6.19 -18.73
CA VAL A 47 6.45 -5.74 -18.55
C VAL A 47 6.10 -5.71 -17.07
N ARG A 48 6.55 -6.70 -16.30
CA ARG A 48 6.36 -6.74 -14.86
C ARG A 48 7.00 -5.53 -14.17
N LEU A 49 8.26 -5.23 -14.51
CA LEU A 49 8.97 -4.07 -13.96
C LEU A 49 8.30 -2.75 -14.33
N THR A 50 7.88 -2.62 -15.58
CA THR A 50 7.17 -1.42 -16.05
C THR A 50 5.86 -1.22 -15.31
N TYR A 51 5.12 -2.31 -15.09
CA TYR A 51 3.87 -2.27 -14.35
C TYR A 51 4.09 -1.85 -12.89
N LEU A 52 5.09 -2.43 -12.23
CA LEU A 52 5.40 -2.07 -10.85
C LEU A 52 5.87 -0.61 -10.73
N ARG A 53 6.66 -0.14 -11.70
CA ARG A 53 7.06 1.26 -11.75
C ARG A 53 5.86 2.18 -11.89
N ASP A 54 4.93 1.84 -12.78
CA ASP A 54 3.72 2.64 -12.97
C ASP A 54 2.89 2.69 -11.69
N MET A 55 2.79 1.60 -10.97
CA MET A 55 2.08 1.56 -9.70
C MET A 55 2.79 2.38 -8.63
N ALA A 56 4.12 2.31 -8.55
CA ALA A 56 4.89 3.14 -7.62
C ALA A 56 4.75 4.62 -7.95
N TYR A 57 4.73 4.97 -9.22
CA TYR A 57 4.55 6.36 -9.66
C TYR A 57 3.14 6.88 -9.34
N ARG A 58 2.10 6.08 -9.60
CA ARG A 58 0.70 6.49 -9.36
C ARG A 58 0.38 6.60 -7.89
N HIS A 59 1.01 5.78 -7.05
CA HIS A 59 0.71 5.67 -5.63
C HIS A 59 1.89 6.14 -4.80
N GLN A 60 2.23 7.42 -4.89
CA GLN A 60 3.36 8.02 -4.19
C GLN A 60 3.05 8.38 -2.73
N TYR A 61 1.80 8.20 -2.29
CA TYR A 61 1.36 8.54 -0.94
C TYR A 61 0.99 7.31 -0.13
N PRO A 62 1.12 7.36 1.20
CA PRO A 62 0.70 6.25 2.05
C PRO A 62 -0.79 5.93 1.87
N PRO A 63 -1.22 4.69 2.03
CA PRO A 63 -0.42 3.55 2.49
C PRO A 63 0.25 2.75 1.37
N TYR A 64 0.05 3.10 0.13
CA TYR A 64 0.46 2.28 -1.03
C TYR A 64 1.91 2.46 -1.43
N ASN A 65 2.47 3.65 -1.20
CA ASN A 65 3.77 4.04 -1.74
C ASN A 65 4.89 3.06 -1.37
N LYS A 66 4.99 2.69 -0.11
CA LYS A 66 6.05 1.78 0.36
C LYS A 66 5.93 0.39 -0.26
N THR A 67 4.73 -0.13 -0.36
CA THR A 67 4.48 -1.48 -0.89
C THR A 67 4.93 -1.59 -2.35
N PHE A 68 4.50 -0.66 -3.20
CA PHE A 68 4.81 -0.73 -4.63
C PHE A 68 6.27 -0.37 -4.91
N SER A 69 6.84 0.57 -4.17
CA SER A 69 8.26 0.93 -4.29
C SER A 69 9.17 -0.22 -3.88
N THR A 70 8.82 -0.91 -2.79
CA THR A 70 9.56 -2.09 -2.32
C THR A 70 9.48 -3.22 -3.35
N ALA A 71 8.29 -3.48 -3.88
CA ALA A 71 8.08 -4.52 -4.88
C ALA A 71 8.89 -4.24 -6.15
N LEU A 72 8.90 -3.00 -6.62
CA LEU A 72 9.70 -2.59 -7.77
C LEU A 72 11.20 -2.82 -7.52
N TYR A 73 11.68 -2.35 -6.38
CA TYR A 73 13.10 -2.49 -6.02
C TYR A 73 13.52 -3.95 -5.93
N GLU A 74 12.76 -4.76 -5.22
CA GLU A 74 13.08 -6.18 -5.03
C GLU A 74 13.05 -6.95 -6.36
N GLU A 75 12.06 -6.70 -7.20
CA GLU A 75 11.96 -7.36 -8.51
C GLU A 75 13.12 -6.93 -9.42
N ALA A 76 13.47 -5.65 -9.43
CA ALA A 76 14.58 -5.15 -10.21
C ALA A 76 15.91 -5.76 -9.77
N CYS A 77 16.12 -5.90 -8.46
CA CYS A 77 17.31 -6.56 -7.90
C CYS A 77 17.35 -8.04 -8.34
N ALA A 78 16.21 -8.74 -8.25
CA ALA A 78 16.13 -10.15 -8.64
C ALA A 78 16.45 -10.36 -10.12
N GLN A 79 16.02 -9.42 -10.96
CA GLN A 79 16.28 -9.46 -12.42
C GLN A 79 17.61 -8.83 -12.81
N LYS A 80 18.34 -8.27 -11.87
CA LYS A 80 19.60 -7.55 -12.10
C LYS A 80 19.44 -6.39 -13.11
N ASN A 81 18.29 -5.71 -13.04
CA ASN A 81 18.00 -4.56 -13.90
C ASN A 81 18.36 -3.27 -13.15
N VAL A 82 19.53 -2.73 -13.45
CA VAL A 82 20.08 -1.57 -12.73
C VAL A 82 19.22 -0.33 -12.91
N THR A 83 18.65 -0.11 -14.08
CA THR A 83 17.81 1.05 -14.36
C THR A 83 16.58 1.07 -13.44
N TYR A 84 15.85 -0.03 -13.36
CA TYR A 84 14.67 -0.13 -12.50
C TYR A 84 15.02 -0.25 -11.03
N GLU A 85 16.17 -0.83 -10.71
CA GLU A 85 16.69 -0.87 -9.34
C GLU A 85 16.92 0.57 -8.82
N ASN A 86 17.52 1.42 -9.62
CA ASN A 86 17.75 2.83 -9.27
C ASN A 86 16.42 3.58 -9.11
N GLN A 87 15.46 3.33 -9.98
CA GLN A 87 14.13 3.94 -9.86
C GLN A 87 13.42 3.48 -8.59
N GLY A 88 13.48 2.19 -8.30
CA GLY A 88 12.89 1.65 -7.08
C GLY A 88 13.51 2.23 -5.82
N ALA A 89 14.84 2.37 -5.81
CA ALA A 89 15.56 2.99 -4.70
C ALA A 89 15.15 4.46 -4.53
N TYR A 90 14.97 5.18 -5.61
CA TYR A 90 14.49 6.56 -5.56
C TYR A 90 13.11 6.67 -4.94
N TYR A 91 12.17 5.83 -5.39
CA TYR A 91 10.81 5.84 -4.83
C TYR A 91 10.80 5.42 -3.36
N LEU A 92 11.63 4.44 -2.97
CA LEU A 92 11.75 4.05 -1.56
C LEU A 92 12.27 5.19 -0.70
N ALA A 93 13.32 5.88 -1.16
CA ALA A 93 13.85 7.04 -0.44
C ALA A 93 12.80 8.13 -0.27
N SER A 94 11.99 8.38 -1.31
CA SER A 94 10.88 9.33 -1.23
C SER A 94 9.83 8.91 -0.19
N CYS A 95 9.57 7.61 -0.03
CA CYS A 95 8.66 7.12 0.99
C CYS A 95 9.15 7.46 2.39
N TYR A 96 10.44 7.25 2.65
CA TYR A 96 11.03 7.56 3.95
C TYR A 96 11.04 9.06 4.23
N ASP A 97 11.33 9.88 3.23
CA ASP A 97 11.27 11.33 3.36
C ASP A 97 9.87 11.80 3.74
N LYS A 98 8.84 11.25 3.12
CA LYS A 98 7.45 11.62 3.42
C LYS A 98 7.03 11.19 4.82
N LEU A 99 7.59 10.09 5.34
CA LEU A 99 7.31 9.64 6.70
C LEU A 99 7.98 10.50 7.77
N HIS A 100 9.13 11.09 7.44
CA HIS A 100 9.93 11.86 8.39
C HIS A 100 9.76 13.37 8.24
N ASP A 101 9.10 13.83 7.20
CA ASP A 101 8.84 15.26 6.99
C ASP A 101 7.62 15.67 7.82
N PRO A 102 7.80 16.54 8.83
CA PRO A 102 6.68 16.99 9.65
C PRO A 102 5.76 17.99 8.94
N ASP A 103 6.17 18.48 7.81
CA ASP A 103 5.37 19.42 7.04
C ASP A 103 4.67 18.69 5.88
#